data_293acf141af836e8f1b0198f71db0d3e
#
_entry.id   293acf141af836e8f1b0198f71db0d3e
#
_cell.length_a   1.000
_cell.length_b   1.000
_cell.length_c   1.000
_cell.angle_alpha   90.00
_cell.angle_beta   90.00
_cell.angle_gamma   90.00
#
_symmetry.space_group_name_H-M   'P 1'
#
loop_
_entity.id
_entity.type
_entity.pdbx_description
1 polymer ?
#
loop_
_entity_poly.entity_id
_entity_poly.type
_entity_poly.pdbx_seq_one_letter_code
_entity_poly.pdbx_strand_id
1 'polypeptide(L)'
;MALALITEHNDIFLISENMDKLKLQYPHYGLFENNHSGKIINISQEDFNALIDRTKNVTYNGTDLVFETLNPIIENKESMDQDIESLLNCVDNGCKKNKNSAWGTELNAYKTILNNIDTSSINYPYNGTVETYLKSMGHSVIGTLQIR
;
A
#
# COMPACT_ATOMS: atom_id res chain seq x y z
N MET A 1 -13.81 -7.11 -5.71
CA MET A 1 -13.99 -6.57 -4.35
C MET A 1 -12.67 -6.63 -3.62
N ALA A 2 -12.30 -5.55 -2.98
CA ALA A 2 -11.04 -5.48 -2.24
C ALA A 2 -11.13 -6.26 -0.91
N LEU A 3 -9.97 -6.69 -0.43
CA LEU A 3 -9.85 -7.61 0.70
C LEU A 3 -8.79 -7.10 1.68
N ALA A 4 -9.04 -7.36 2.96
CA ALA A 4 -8.05 -7.16 4.02
C ALA A 4 -7.84 -8.49 4.76
N LEU A 5 -6.58 -8.84 4.97
CA LEU A 5 -6.20 -9.99 5.78
C LEU A 5 -5.88 -9.52 7.20
N ILE A 6 -6.58 -10.09 8.18
CA ILE A 6 -6.48 -9.71 9.59
C ILE A 6 -5.87 -10.86 10.36
N THR A 7 -4.82 -10.59 11.14
CA THR A 7 -4.17 -11.60 11.97
C THR A 7 -5.03 -11.99 13.18
N GLU A 8 -4.65 -13.09 13.86
CA GLU A 8 -5.28 -13.51 15.11
C GLU A 8 -5.16 -12.45 16.22
N HIS A 9 -4.20 -11.53 16.11
CA HIS A 9 -3.99 -10.42 17.06
C HIS A 9 -4.69 -9.13 16.62
N ASN A 10 -5.60 -9.21 15.65
CA ASN A 10 -6.36 -8.07 15.12
C ASN A 10 -5.51 -7.03 14.38
N ASP A 11 -4.37 -7.43 13.86
CA ASP A 11 -3.53 -6.56 13.02
C ASP A 11 -3.88 -6.70 11.54
N ILE A 12 -3.81 -5.60 10.82
CA ILE A 12 -3.93 -5.62 9.36
C ILE A 12 -2.63 -6.17 8.78
N PHE A 13 -2.70 -7.33 8.20
CA PHE A 13 -1.53 -8.03 7.65
C PHE A 13 -1.23 -7.60 6.21
N LEU A 14 -2.27 -7.49 5.40
CA LEU A 14 -2.17 -7.23 3.97
C LEU A 14 -3.52 -6.76 3.44
N ILE A 15 -3.52 -5.85 2.47
CA ILE A 15 -4.71 -5.53 1.69
C ILE A 15 -4.49 -5.89 0.24
N SER A 16 -5.55 -6.22 -0.47
CA SER A 16 -5.48 -6.54 -1.89
C SER A 16 -6.70 -6.02 -2.64
N GLU A 17 -6.48 -5.66 -3.89
CA GLU A 17 -7.51 -5.13 -4.77
C GLU A 17 -8.61 -6.15 -5.05
N ASN A 18 -8.24 -7.42 -5.18
CA ASN A 18 -9.14 -8.54 -5.45
C ASN A 18 -8.44 -9.86 -5.12
N MET A 19 -9.18 -10.96 -5.27
CA MET A 19 -8.65 -12.30 -4.96
C MET A 19 -7.50 -12.70 -5.91
N ASP A 20 -7.56 -12.33 -7.18
CA ASP A 20 -6.50 -12.66 -8.13
C ASP A 20 -5.19 -11.96 -7.79
N LYS A 21 -5.27 -10.69 -7.39
CA LYS A 21 -4.12 -9.93 -6.89
C LYS A 21 -3.60 -10.50 -5.58
N LEU A 22 -4.49 -10.93 -4.68
CA LEU A 22 -4.10 -11.54 -3.42
C LEU A 22 -3.26 -12.80 -3.65
N LYS A 23 -3.67 -13.66 -4.58
CA LYS A 23 -2.91 -14.86 -4.94
C LYS A 23 -1.52 -14.54 -5.46
N LEU A 24 -1.38 -13.40 -6.15
CA LEU A 24 -0.11 -12.92 -6.66
C LEU A 24 0.79 -12.40 -5.54
N GLN A 25 0.22 -11.56 -4.65
CA GLN A 25 0.93 -10.93 -3.54
C GLN A 25 1.30 -11.93 -2.44
N TYR A 26 0.43 -12.91 -2.22
CA TYR A 26 0.57 -13.87 -1.13
C TYR A 26 0.08 -15.25 -1.56
N PRO A 27 0.93 -16.05 -2.24
CA PRO A 27 0.53 -17.36 -2.76
C PRO A 27 0.03 -18.34 -1.70
N HIS A 28 0.44 -18.16 -0.45
CA HIS A 28 0.04 -19.02 0.66
C HIS A 28 -1.17 -18.51 1.44
N TYR A 29 -1.97 -17.63 0.85
CA TYR A 29 -3.13 -17.02 1.51
C TYR A 29 -4.13 -18.06 2.09
N GLY A 30 -4.26 -19.22 1.45
CA GLY A 30 -5.14 -20.28 1.94
C GLY A 30 -4.73 -20.89 3.27
N LEU A 31 -3.44 -20.78 3.62
CA LEU A 31 -2.92 -21.25 4.91
C LEU A 31 -3.14 -20.22 6.01
N PHE A 32 -3.45 -18.99 5.65
CA PHE A 32 -3.57 -17.88 6.58
C PHE A 32 -4.68 -18.13 7.62
N GLU A 33 -5.90 -18.47 7.16
CA GLU A 33 -7.02 -18.74 8.05
C GLU A 33 -6.80 -20.02 8.87
N ASN A 34 -6.24 -21.06 8.24
CA ASN A 34 -6.07 -22.38 8.85
C ASN A 34 -4.92 -22.42 9.86
N ASN A 35 -3.79 -21.79 9.56
CA ASN A 35 -2.58 -21.91 10.36
C ASN A 35 -2.34 -20.71 11.30
N HIS A 36 -2.97 -19.57 11.04
CA HIS A 36 -2.75 -18.34 11.77
C HIS A 36 -3.99 -17.77 12.42
N SER A 37 -5.11 -18.51 12.37
CA SER A 37 -6.41 -18.07 12.89
C SER A 37 -6.81 -16.68 12.41
N GLY A 38 -6.36 -16.33 11.20
CA GLY A 38 -6.63 -15.05 10.57
C GLY A 38 -7.99 -15.00 9.91
N LYS A 39 -8.37 -13.81 9.46
CA LYS A 39 -9.62 -13.55 8.76
C LYS A 39 -9.36 -12.81 7.46
N ILE A 40 -10.21 -13.07 6.47
CA ILE A 40 -10.23 -12.30 5.22
C ILE A 40 -11.54 -11.53 5.20
N ILE A 41 -11.43 -10.20 5.16
CA ILE A 41 -12.58 -9.30 5.25
C ILE A 41 -12.67 -8.47 3.97
N ASN A 42 -13.88 -8.30 3.44
CA ASN A 42 -14.11 -7.44 2.29
C ASN A 42 -14.04 -5.97 2.70
N ILE A 43 -13.42 -5.15 1.85
CA ILE A 43 -13.43 -3.69 2.00
C ILE A 43 -13.95 -3.04 0.72
N SER A 44 -14.54 -1.86 0.85
CA SER A 44 -15.04 -1.12 -0.30
C SER A 44 -13.88 -0.64 -1.17
N GLN A 45 -14.14 -0.43 -2.46
CA GLN A 45 -13.14 0.10 -3.36
C GLN A 45 -12.69 1.51 -2.94
N GLU A 46 -13.63 2.32 -2.45
CA GLU A 46 -13.32 3.66 -1.93
C GLU A 46 -12.35 3.61 -0.76
N ASP A 47 -12.61 2.76 0.23
CA ASP A 47 -11.73 2.59 1.38
C ASP A 47 -10.37 2.00 0.98
N PHE A 48 -10.37 1.02 0.09
CA PHE A 48 -9.14 0.45 -0.46
C PHE A 48 -8.28 1.55 -1.10
N ASN A 49 -8.87 2.36 -1.97
CA ASN A 49 -8.15 3.45 -2.64
C ASN A 49 -7.59 4.45 -1.62
N ALA A 50 -8.37 4.80 -0.60
CA ALA A 50 -7.92 5.73 0.43
C ALA A 50 -6.77 5.16 1.27
N LEU A 51 -6.74 3.86 1.51
CA LEU A 51 -5.63 3.19 2.20
C LEU A 51 -4.37 3.17 1.33
N ILE A 52 -4.51 2.90 0.04
CA ILE A 52 -3.39 2.95 -0.92
C ILE A 52 -2.80 4.37 -0.95
N ASP A 53 -3.64 5.38 -1.00
CA ASP A 53 -3.24 6.79 -1.07
C ASP A 53 -2.73 7.35 0.26
N ARG A 54 -2.90 6.62 1.35
CA ARG A 54 -2.62 7.05 2.72
C ARG A 54 -3.43 8.27 3.14
N THR A 55 -4.64 8.39 2.61
CA THR A 55 -5.60 9.43 3.02
C THR A 55 -6.57 8.94 4.08
N LYS A 56 -6.55 7.65 4.37
CA LYS A 56 -7.21 7.04 5.53
C LYS A 56 -6.25 6.07 6.21
N ASN A 57 -6.42 5.93 7.52
CA ASN A 57 -5.82 4.86 8.29
C ASN A 57 -6.90 3.85 8.66
N VAL A 58 -6.52 2.61 8.96
CA VAL A 58 -7.45 1.54 9.34
C VAL A 58 -6.93 0.75 10.51
N THR A 59 -7.84 0.39 11.41
CA THR A 59 -7.59 -0.56 12.49
C THR A 59 -8.73 -1.56 12.53
N TYR A 60 -8.51 -2.71 13.16
CA TYR A 60 -9.54 -3.72 13.35
C TYR A 60 -9.77 -3.88 14.84
N ASN A 61 -11.04 -3.72 15.29
CA ASN A 61 -11.39 -3.76 16.72
C ASN A 61 -11.81 -5.16 17.21
N GLY A 62 -11.65 -6.18 16.39
CA GLY A 62 -12.10 -7.54 16.68
C GLY A 62 -13.45 -7.89 16.07
N THR A 63 -14.18 -6.90 15.57
CA THR A 63 -15.49 -7.05 14.93
C THR A 63 -15.55 -6.34 13.59
N ASP A 64 -15.14 -5.07 13.56
CA ASP A 64 -15.24 -4.20 12.40
C ASP A 64 -13.92 -3.52 12.07
N LEU A 65 -13.74 -3.16 10.81
CA LEU A 65 -12.70 -2.23 10.38
C LEU A 65 -13.11 -0.81 10.77
N VAL A 66 -12.19 -0.09 11.39
CA VAL A 66 -12.40 1.29 11.82
C VAL A 66 -11.46 2.19 11.01
N PHE A 67 -12.02 3.14 10.28
CA PHE A 67 -11.27 4.05 9.40
C PHE A 67 -11.17 5.44 10.03
N GLU A 68 -10.00 6.04 9.88
CA GLU A 68 -9.72 7.41 10.28
C GLU A 68 -9.31 8.20 9.05
N THR A 69 -9.98 9.32 8.79
CA THR A 69 -9.61 10.20 7.68
C THR A 69 -8.38 11.02 8.07
N LEU A 70 -7.39 11.02 7.18
CA LEU A 70 -6.17 11.78 7.31
C LEU A 70 -6.19 12.94 6.31
N ASN A 71 -5.54 14.06 6.67
CA ASN A 71 -5.38 15.22 5.79
C ASN A 71 -3.88 15.47 5.58
N PRO A 72 -3.20 14.60 4.81
CA PRO A 72 -1.75 14.69 4.66
C PRO A 72 -1.33 15.92 3.87
N ILE A 73 -0.26 16.56 4.33
CA ILE A 73 0.37 17.70 3.66
C ILE A 73 1.87 17.44 3.63
N ILE A 74 2.48 17.62 2.46
CA ILE A 74 3.93 17.57 2.28
C ILE A 74 4.42 19.02 2.23
N GLU A 75 5.09 19.47 3.27
CA GLU A 75 5.41 20.88 3.48
C GLU A 75 6.47 21.42 2.52
N ASN A 76 7.45 20.58 2.15
CA ASN A 76 8.58 21.01 1.34
C ASN A 76 9.22 19.84 0.60
N LYS A 77 10.20 20.16 -0.27
CA LYS A 77 10.94 19.17 -1.06
C LYS A 77 11.64 18.13 -0.19
N GLU A 78 12.26 18.56 0.91
CA GLU A 78 12.96 17.63 1.81
C GLU A 78 12.03 16.58 2.40
N SER A 79 10.85 16.97 2.84
CA SER A 79 9.83 16.04 3.35
C SER A 79 9.37 15.07 2.26
N MET A 80 9.20 15.57 1.04
CA MET A 80 8.85 14.72 -0.13
C MET A 80 9.95 13.71 -0.40
N ASP A 81 11.20 14.15 -0.44
CA ASP A 81 12.35 13.26 -0.69
C ASP A 81 12.47 12.18 0.39
N GLN A 82 12.25 12.53 1.65
CA GLN A 82 12.28 11.57 2.77
C GLN A 82 11.16 10.54 2.67
N ASP A 83 9.97 10.96 2.30
CA ASP A 83 8.83 10.05 2.15
C ASP A 83 9.05 9.07 0.99
N ILE A 84 9.57 9.58 -0.13
CA ILE A 84 9.93 8.74 -1.28
C ILE A 84 11.00 7.71 -0.88
N GLU A 85 12.02 8.13 -0.12
CA GLU A 85 13.05 7.21 0.35
C GLU A 85 12.47 6.09 1.22
N SER A 86 11.55 6.43 2.13
CA SER A 86 10.86 5.45 2.96
C SER A 86 10.04 4.46 2.13
N LEU A 87 9.33 4.95 1.12
CA LEU A 87 8.57 4.12 0.20
C LEU A 87 9.49 3.22 -0.63
N LEU A 88 10.60 3.75 -1.13
CA LEU A 88 11.61 2.98 -1.87
C LEU A 88 12.18 1.85 -1.01
N ASN A 89 12.46 2.09 0.26
CA ASN A 89 12.94 1.05 1.16
C ASN A 89 11.91 -0.07 1.34
N CYS A 90 10.64 0.28 1.48
CA CYS A 90 9.55 -0.68 1.59
C CYS A 90 9.43 -1.53 0.32
N VAL A 91 9.42 -0.89 -0.84
CA VAL A 91 9.32 -1.56 -2.15
C VAL A 91 10.54 -2.45 -2.38
N ASP A 92 11.74 -1.98 -2.07
CA ASP A 92 12.97 -2.72 -2.24
C ASP A 92 12.98 -4.01 -1.41
N ASN A 93 12.52 -3.94 -0.16
CA ASN A 93 12.35 -5.12 0.68
C ASN A 93 11.34 -6.11 0.08
N GLY A 94 10.26 -5.60 -0.49
CA GLY A 94 9.28 -6.42 -1.20
C GLY A 94 9.88 -7.09 -2.43
N CYS A 95 10.70 -6.39 -3.19
CA CYS A 95 11.42 -6.95 -4.35
C CYS A 95 12.34 -8.10 -3.93
N LYS A 96 13.06 -7.94 -2.83
CA LYS A 96 13.96 -8.99 -2.31
C LYS A 96 13.20 -10.25 -1.91
N LYS A 97 12.01 -10.11 -1.35
CA LYS A 97 11.16 -11.23 -0.93
C LYS A 97 10.44 -11.91 -2.09
N ASN A 98 10.30 -11.23 -3.23
CA ASN A 98 9.48 -11.67 -4.35
C ASN A 98 10.30 -11.79 -5.64
N LYS A 99 11.56 -12.17 -5.52
CA LYS A 99 12.43 -12.39 -6.69
C LYS A 99 11.83 -13.43 -7.63
N ASN A 100 11.95 -13.16 -8.93
CA ASN A 100 11.49 -14.07 -9.99
C ASN A 100 9.99 -14.38 -9.94
N SER A 101 9.18 -13.51 -9.36
CA SER A 101 7.72 -13.64 -9.34
C SER A 101 7.07 -12.50 -10.11
N ALA A 102 5.82 -12.72 -10.52
CA ALA A 102 5.04 -11.67 -11.18
C ALA A 102 4.82 -10.46 -10.26
N TRP A 103 4.63 -10.68 -8.97
CA TRP A 103 4.50 -9.60 -7.99
C TRP A 103 5.80 -8.79 -7.87
N GLY A 104 6.93 -9.48 -7.86
CA GLY A 104 8.25 -8.82 -7.88
C GLY A 104 8.45 -7.95 -9.10
N THR A 105 7.95 -8.37 -10.26
CA THR A 105 8.00 -7.57 -11.49
C THR A 105 7.17 -6.27 -11.33
N GLU A 106 5.98 -6.35 -10.76
CA GLU A 106 5.15 -5.17 -10.50
C GLU A 106 5.81 -4.22 -9.50
N LEU A 107 6.42 -4.75 -8.44
CA LEU A 107 7.14 -3.96 -7.45
C LEU A 107 8.36 -3.25 -8.06
N ASN A 108 9.10 -3.93 -8.92
CA ASN A 108 10.25 -3.32 -9.63
C ASN A 108 9.82 -2.19 -10.56
N ALA A 109 8.70 -2.35 -11.25
CA ALA A 109 8.14 -1.29 -12.10
C ALA A 109 7.76 -0.06 -11.25
N TYR A 110 7.13 -0.28 -10.12
CA TYR A 110 6.79 0.80 -9.19
C TYR A 110 8.03 1.49 -8.61
N LYS A 111 9.06 0.72 -8.28
CA LYS A 111 10.36 1.25 -7.84
C LYS A 111 10.94 2.23 -8.85
N THR A 112 10.88 1.89 -10.14
CA THR A 112 11.34 2.77 -11.22
C THR A 112 10.54 4.08 -11.25
N ILE A 113 9.22 4.00 -11.08
CA ILE A 113 8.35 5.20 -11.03
C ILE A 113 8.75 6.10 -9.86
N LEU A 114 8.94 5.53 -8.67
CA LEU A 114 9.35 6.28 -7.49
C LEU A 114 10.71 6.96 -7.68
N ASN A 115 11.67 6.29 -8.31
CA ASN A 115 13.00 6.83 -8.56
C ASN A 115 13.01 7.97 -9.58
N ASN A 116 11.98 8.10 -10.40
CA ASN A 116 11.91 9.10 -11.47
C ASN A 116 11.07 10.33 -11.10
N ILE A 117 10.64 10.47 -9.85
CA ILE A 117 9.91 11.66 -9.42
C ILE A 117 10.86 12.85 -9.35
N ASP A 118 10.52 13.92 -10.07
CA ASP A 118 11.23 15.20 -9.97
C ASP A 118 10.59 16.05 -8.87
N THR A 119 11.12 15.94 -7.66
CA THR A 119 10.56 16.64 -6.49
C THR A 119 10.79 18.16 -6.53
N SER A 120 11.70 18.64 -7.38
CA SER A 120 11.92 20.09 -7.54
C SER A 120 10.86 20.74 -8.44
N SER A 121 10.08 19.98 -9.19
CA SER A 121 9.01 20.51 -10.06
C SER A 121 7.65 20.58 -9.35
N ILE A 122 7.57 20.16 -8.09
CA ILE A 122 6.34 20.15 -7.32
C ILE A 122 6.16 21.45 -6.58
N ASN A 123 4.92 21.97 -6.56
CA ASN A 123 4.58 23.17 -5.76
C ASN A 123 4.32 22.75 -4.30
N TYR A 124 5.01 23.40 -3.37
CA TYR A 124 4.85 23.14 -1.94
C TYR A 124 4.20 24.32 -1.21
N PRO A 125 3.44 24.10 -0.13
CA PRO A 125 3.09 22.77 0.40
C PRO A 125 2.19 22.00 -0.56
N TYR A 126 2.38 20.68 -0.65
CA TYR A 126 1.57 19.80 -1.47
C TYR A 126 0.47 19.14 -0.61
N ASN A 127 -0.78 19.32 -0.99
CA ASN A 127 -1.93 18.73 -0.29
C ASN A 127 -2.15 17.30 -0.77
N GLY A 128 -1.58 16.34 -0.08
CA GLY A 128 -1.69 14.94 -0.42
C GLY A 128 -0.46 14.15 -0.01
N THR A 129 -0.26 13.04 -0.69
CA THR A 129 0.82 12.09 -0.45
C THR A 129 1.61 11.87 -1.74
N VAL A 130 2.73 11.14 -1.66
CA VAL A 130 3.47 10.68 -2.85
C VAL A 130 2.54 9.89 -3.77
N GLU A 131 1.71 9.04 -3.20
CA GLU A 131 0.77 8.20 -3.96
C GLU A 131 -0.26 9.04 -4.71
N THR A 132 -0.86 10.05 -4.06
CA THR A 132 -1.82 10.94 -4.74
C THR A 132 -1.15 11.76 -5.83
N TYR A 133 0.09 12.19 -5.62
CA TYR A 133 0.87 12.87 -6.64
C TYR A 133 1.09 11.98 -7.86
N LEU A 134 1.54 10.74 -7.66
CA LEU A 134 1.79 9.80 -8.76
C LEU A 134 0.51 9.51 -9.55
N LYS A 135 -0.62 9.34 -8.87
CA LYS A 135 -1.91 9.15 -9.54
C LYS A 135 -2.30 10.36 -10.38
N SER A 136 -2.04 11.57 -9.89
CA SER A 136 -2.29 12.81 -10.65
C SER A 136 -1.45 12.89 -11.92
N MET A 137 -0.30 12.24 -11.94
CA MET A 137 0.60 12.16 -13.10
C MET A 137 0.29 10.96 -14.00
N GLY A 138 -0.78 10.20 -13.73
CA GLY A 138 -1.21 9.08 -14.54
C GLY A 138 -0.55 7.75 -14.23
N HIS A 139 0.17 7.65 -13.11
CA HIS A 139 0.82 6.39 -12.71
C HIS A 139 -0.10 5.55 -11.83
N SER A 140 0.05 4.22 -11.94
CA SER A 140 -0.50 3.27 -10.99
C SER A 140 0.41 3.22 -9.75
N VAL A 141 -0.19 3.09 -8.57
CA VAL A 141 0.56 3.04 -7.31
C VAL A 141 0.32 1.72 -6.59
N ILE A 142 1.31 1.34 -5.78
CA ILE A 142 1.21 0.18 -4.90
C ILE A 142 1.31 0.70 -3.46
N GLY A 143 0.30 0.41 -2.66
CA GLY A 143 0.28 0.85 -1.26
C GLY A 143 1.20 0.01 -0.37
N THR A 144 1.70 0.63 0.70
CA THR A 144 2.58 -0.06 1.66
C THR A 144 1.90 -1.28 2.29
N LEU A 145 0.58 -1.25 2.47
CA LEU A 145 -0.20 -2.38 3.00
C LEU A 145 -0.36 -3.53 2.00
N GLN A 146 0.02 -3.36 0.74
CA GLN A 146 0.03 -4.43 -0.27
C GLN A 146 1.36 -5.16 -0.33
N ILE A 147 2.39 -4.62 0.31
CA ILE A 147 3.76 -5.15 0.23
C ILE A 147 4.03 -6.02 1.46
N ARG A 148 4.41 -7.27 1.18
CA ARG A 148 4.62 -8.26 2.21
C ARG A 148 6.05 -8.83 2.11
#